data_3afa47a37ea2e5a6278c46c2e928bde4
#
_entry.id   3afa47a37ea2e5a6278c46c2e928bde4
#
_cell.length_a   1.000
_cell.length_b   1.000
_cell.length_c   1.000
_cell.angle_alpha   90.00
_cell.angle_beta   90.00
_cell.angle_gamma   90.00
#
_symmetry.space_group_name_H-M   'P 1'
#
loop_
_entity.id
_entity.type
_entity.pdbx_description
1 polymer ?
#
loop_
_entity_poly.entity_id
_entity_poly.type
_entity_poly.pdbx_seq_one_letter_code
_entity_poly.pdbx_strand_id
1 'polypeptide(L)'
;MTDAAPALLAALFAGVGLVIGSFLGLVSLRLPAQEDIVRGRSRCGGCGRDLPPWRMIPLVSYVLARGRCRDCGAAIPARYPLMEAACALIGVWAALSQPSLAAAVLTAVLGWQLLLIAVIDGENFWLPDSLTLPLLATGLLAAILLEGVALPEAAIGAGVGFAALWLVGRAYKRLRGREGLGGGDPILLAAGGAWVGWIGLPSILVWAATAGLSVVLARALSGRRVSGEDRLPFGVFLALGIWLTWLFGPLGLPG
;
A
#
# COMPACT_ATOMS: atom_id res chain seq x y z
N MET A 1 25.80 -25.62 -6.60
CA MET A 1 24.36 -25.98 -6.44
C MET A 1 23.61 -24.67 -6.33
N THR A 2 23.11 -24.31 -7.20
CA THR A 2 22.36 -23.92 -8.35
C THR A 2 21.65 -22.59 -8.08
N ASP A 3 22.06 -21.55 -8.80
CA ASP A 3 21.40 -20.22 -8.87
C ASP A 3 19.93 -20.29 -9.35
N ALA A 4 19.42 -21.49 -9.60
CA ALA A 4 18.07 -21.72 -10.09
C ALA A 4 16.98 -21.56 -9.01
N ALA A 5 17.27 -21.84 -7.73
CA ALA A 5 16.27 -21.78 -6.68
C ALA A 5 15.79 -20.36 -6.38
N PRO A 6 16.63 -19.33 -6.19
CA PRO A 6 16.19 -17.96 -6.01
C PRO A 6 15.50 -17.39 -7.25
N ALA A 7 15.94 -17.74 -8.46
CA ALA A 7 15.31 -17.30 -9.69
C ALA A 7 13.88 -17.88 -9.84
N LEU A 8 13.69 -19.16 -9.50
CA LEU A 8 12.38 -19.81 -9.53
C LEU A 8 11.44 -19.18 -8.48
N LEU A 9 11.95 -18.92 -7.27
CA LEU A 9 11.17 -18.26 -6.23
C LEU A 9 10.74 -16.84 -6.67
N ALA A 10 11.67 -16.06 -7.23
CA ALA A 10 11.36 -14.74 -7.76
C ALA A 10 10.32 -14.79 -8.88
N ALA A 11 10.42 -15.75 -9.80
CA ALA A 11 9.44 -15.94 -10.87
C ALA A 11 8.05 -16.31 -10.32
N LEU A 12 7.99 -17.17 -9.28
CA LEU A 12 6.74 -17.53 -8.62
C LEU A 12 6.10 -16.31 -7.96
N PHE A 13 6.88 -15.52 -7.19
CA PHE A 13 6.40 -14.32 -6.55
C PHE A 13 5.97 -13.24 -7.55
N ALA A 14 6.67 -13.13 -8.69
CA ALA A 14 6.26 -12.27 -9.80
C ALA A 14 4.89 -12.69 -10.33
N GLY A 15 4.69 -13.98 -10.61
CA GLY A 15 3.42 -14.53 -11.12
C GLY A 15 2.26 -14.30 -10.14
N VAL A 16 2.47 -14.57 -8.86
CA VAL A 16 1.49 -14.29 -7.81
C VAL A 16 1.22 -12.79 -7.71
N GLY A 17 2.27 -11.95 -7.73
CA GLY A 17 2.15 -10.50 -7.69
C GLY A 17 1.35 -9.94 -8.87
N LEU A 18 1.51 -10.47 -10.09
CA LEU A 18 0.70 -10.09 -11.25
C LEU A 18 -0.80 -10.35 -11.02
N VAL A 19 -1.14 -11.52 -10.49
CA VAL A 19 -2.54 -11.90 -10.21
C VAL A 19 -3.13 -11.02 -9.09
N ILE A 20 -2.38 -10.84 -8.01
CA ILE A 20 -2.78 -9.95 -6.90
C ILE A 20 -2.94 -8.52 -7.40
N GLY A 21 -2.01 -8.00 -8.21
CA GLY A 21 -2.07 -6.66 -8.77
C GLY A 21 -3.30 -6.42 -9.65
N SER A 22 -3.68 -7.41 -10.46
CA SER A 22 -4.90 -7.36 -11.26
C SER A 22 -6.15 -7.25 -10.38
N PHE A 23 -6.21 -8.04 -9.29
CA PHE A 23 -7.28 -7.95 -8.30
C PHE A 23 -7.27 -6.62 -7.55
N LEU A 24 -6.11 -6.17 -7.05
CA LEU A 24 -6.00 -4.89 -6.34
C LEU A 24 -6.33 -3.69 -7.22
N GLY A 25 -6.01 -3.76 -8.52
CA GLY A 25 -6.44 -2.76 -9.50
C GLY A 25 -7.98 -2.65 -9.59
N LEU A 26 -8.69 -3.76 -9.52
CA LEU A 26 -10.14 -3.77 -9.47
C LEU A 26 -10.67 -3.25 -8.12
N VAL A 27 -10.08 -3.69 -7.00
CA VAL A 27 -10.45 -3.24 -5.65
C VAL A 27 -10.29 -1.73 -5.52
N SER A 28 -9.20 -1.15 -6.05
CA SER A 28 -8.92 0.28 -5.97
C SER A 28 -9.97 1.17 -6.66
N LEU A 29 -10.75 0.60 -7.58
CA LEU A 29 -11.86 1.29 -8.25
C LEU A 29 -13.20 1.04 -7.55
N ARG A 30 -13.49 -0.22 -7.23
CA ARG A 30 -14.80 -0.63 -6.71
C ARG A 30 -15.01 -0.25 -5.25
N LEU A 31 -13.96 -0.37 -4.43
CA LEU A 31 -14.09 -0.10 -3.01
C LEU A 31 -14.52 1.35 -2.70
N PRO A 32 -13.89 2.39 -3.30
CA PRO A 32 -14.36 3.77 -3.12
C PRO A 32 -15.75 4.03 -3.73
N ALA A 33 -16.10 3.33 -4.81
CA ALA A 33 -17.42 3.41 -5.44
C ALA A 33 -18.52 2.62 -4.70
N GLN A 34 -18.16 1.90 -3.62
CA GLN A 34 -19.05 1.00 -2.88
C GLN A 34 -19.70 -0.09 -3.74
N GLU A 35 -18.99 -0.51 -4.80
CA GLU A 35 -19.42 -1.58 -5.68
C GLU A 35 -19.01 -2.96 -5.14
N ASP A 36 -19.76 -4.02 -5.52
CA ASP A 36 -19.45 -5.40 -5.12
C ASP A 36 -18.12 -5.86 -5.74
N ILE A 37 -17.15 -6.19 -4.86
CA ILE A 37 -15.81 -6.64 -5.23
C ILE A 37 -15.82 -8.11 -5.63
N VAL A 38 -16.67 -8.93 -5.01
CA VAL A 38 -16.61 -10.41 -5.08
C VAL A 38 -17.53 -10.96 -6.18
N ARG A 39 -18.74 -10.43 -6.30
CA ARG A 39 -19.79 -11.00 -7.18
C ARG A 39 -19.83 -10.37 -8.58
N GLY A 40 -19.13 -9.29 -8.79
CA GLY A 40 -19.12 -8.57 -10.08
C GLY A 40 -18.16 -9.20 -11.08
N ARG A 41 -18.66 -9.63 -12.26
CA ARG A 41 -17.78 -10.00 -13.38
C ARG A 41 -16.97 -8.80 -13.85
N SER A 42 -15.76 -9.06 -14.36
CA SER A 42 -14.97 -8.02 -15.02
C SER A 42 -15.61 -7.66 -16.35
N ARG A 43 -15.95 -6.39 -16.54
CA ARG A 43 -16.63 -5.86 -17.72
C ARG A 43 -15.82 -4.74 -18.37
N CYS A 44 -15.95 -4.63 -19.67
CA CYS A 44 -15.39 -3.48 -20.39
C CYS A 44 -16.13 -2.20 -19.99
N GLY A 45 -15.40 -1.18 -19.53
CA GLY A 45 -16.00 0.13 -19.17
C GLY A 45 -16.64 0.88 -20.33
N GLY A 46 -16.31 0.54 -21.60
CA GLY A 46 -16.87 1.18 -22.78
C GLY A 46 -18.13 0.50 -23.33
N CYS A 47 -18.14 -0.84 -23.43
CA CYS A 47 -19.27 -1.56 -24.04
C CYS A 47 -20.05 -2.45 -23.07
N GLY A 48 -19.65 -2.52 -21.79
CA GLY A 48 -20.31 -3.34 -20.77
C GLY A 48 -20.19 -4.85 -20.94
N ARG A 49 -19.49 -5.33 -21.99
CA ARG A 49 -19.34 -6.76 -22.27
C ARG A 49 -18.47 -7.43 -21.20
N ASP A 50 -18.87 -8.61 -20.75
CA ASP A 50 -18.11 -9.45 -19.83
C ASP A 50 -16.76 -9.86 -20.45
N LEU A 51 -15.69 -9.80 -19.66
CA LEU A 51 -14.34 -10.17 -20.09
C LEU A 51 -14.11 -11.65 -19.76
N PRO A 52 -13.78 -12.50 -20.76
CA PRO A 52 -13.43 -13.89 -20.50
C PRO A 52 -12.05 -13.99 -19.83
N PRO A 53 -11.75 -15.07 -19.07
CA PRO A 53 -10.53 -15.21 -18.28
C PRO A 53 -9.22 -14.98 -19.06
N TRP A 54 -9.15 -15.43 -20.32
CA TRP A 54 -7.95 -15.25 -21.18
C TRP A 54 -7.70 -13.79 -21.58
N ARG A 55 -8.69 -12.90 -21.46
CA ARG A 55 -8.53 -11.45 -21.66
C ARG A 55 -8.18 -10.73 -20.36
N MET A 56 -8.03 -11.47 -19.27
CA MET A 56 -7.66 -10.96 -17.94
C MET A 56 -6.28 -11.44 -17.51
N ILE A 57 -5.49 -12.09 -18.39
CA ILE A 57 -4.11 -12.49 -18.09
C ILE A 57 -3.29 -11.22 -17.86
N PRO A 58 -2.76 -11.01 -16.64
CA PRO A 58 -2.13 -9.75 -16.27
C PRO A 58 -0.97 -9.39 -17.21
N LEU A 59 -0.82 -8.11 -17.52
CA LEU A 59 0.12 -7.50 -18.47
C LEU A 59 -0.02 -8.05 -19.89
N VAL A 60 -0.07 -9.35 -20.08
CA VAL A 60 -0.09 -10.01 -21.40
C VAL A 60 -1.31 -9.57 -22.20
N SER A 61 -2.50 -9.64 -21.60
CA SER A 61 -3.75 -9.26 -22.28
C SER A 61 -3.76 -7.77 -22.65
N TYR A 62 -3.21 -6.90 -21.78
CA TYR A 62 -3.09 -5.46 -22.04
C TYR A 62 -2.16 -5.17 -23.24
N VAL A 63 -0.97 -5.79 -23.26
CA VAL A 63 0.01 -5.60 -24.34
C VAL A 63 -0.55 -6.13 -25.66
N LEU A 64 -1.10 -7.36 -25.68
CA LEU A 64 -1.69 -7.96 -26.89
C LEU A 64 -2.91 -7.22 -27.41
N ALA A 65 -3.65 -6.54 -26.53
CA ALA A 65 -4.77 -5.68 -26.89
C ALA A 65 -4.35 -4.23 -27.21
N ARG A 66 -3.05 -3.91 -27.10
CA ARG A 66 -2.50 -2.55 -27.27
C ARG A 66 -3.22 -1.51 -26.41
N GLY A 67 -3.60 -1.89 -25.17
CA GLY A 67 -4.30 -1.03 -24.24
C GLY A 67 -5.75 -0.68 -24.64
N ARG A 68 -6.37 -1.44 -25.55
CA ARG A 68 -7.72 -1.16 -26.07
C ARG A 68 -8.61 -2.41 -26.02
N CYS A 69 -9.89 -2.20 -25.76
CA CYS A 69 -10.85 -3.29 -25.86
C CYS A 69 -10.94 -3.80 -27.31
N ARG A 70 -10.85 -5.11 -27.49
CA ARG A 70 -10.92 -5.75 -28.83
C ARG A 70 -12.29 -5.66 -29.48
N ASP A 71 -13.35 -5.42 -28.67
CA ASP A 71 -14.72 -5.42 -29.19
C ASP A 71 -15.20 -3.99 -29.52
N CYS A 72 -14.80 -2.96 -28.77
CA CYS A 72 -15.28 -1.59 -28.96
C CYS A 72 -14.18 -0.52 -29.11
N GLY A 73 -12.89 -0.91 -29.00
CA GLY A 73 -11.78 0.03 -29.12
C GLY A 73 -11.56 0.96 -27.92
N ALA A 74 -12.42 0.94 -26.91
CA ALA A 74 -12.27 1.77 -25.72
C ALA A 74 -10.93 1.52 -25.01
N ALA A 75 -10.29 2.58 -24.52
CA ALA A 75 -9.03 2.47 -23.80
C ALA A 75 -9.18 1.69 -22.49
N ILE A 76 -8.27 0.78 -22.23
CA ILE A 76 -8.16 0.08 -20.93
C ILE A 76 -7.34 1.00 -20.01
N PRO A 77 -7.84 1.32 -18.80
CA PRO A 77 -7.12 2.19 -17.87
C PRO A 77 -5.71 1.64 -17.57
N ALA A 78 -4.69 2.52 -17.65
CA ALA A 78 -3.29 2.16 -17.36
C ALA A 78 -3.10 1.71 -15.90
N ARG A 79 -4.02 2.00 -15.02
CA ARG A 79 -4.05 1.54 -13.63
C ARG A 79 -3.85 0.03 -13.51
N TYR A 80 -4.55 -0.77 -14.34
CA TYR A 80 -4.45 -2.23 -14.26
C TYR A 80 -3.01 -2.72 -14.50
N PRO A 81 -2.37 -2.45 -15.65
CA PRO A 81 -1.00 -2.90 -15.86
C PRO A 81 0.01 -2.27 -14.89
N LEU A 82 -0.23 -1.06 -14.39
CA LEU A 82 0.64 -0.44 -13.38
C LEU A 82 0.55 -1.16 -12.03
N MET A 83 -0.65 -1.49 -11.57
CA MET A 83 -0.85 -2.25 -10.32
C MET A 83 -0.26 -3.67 -10.45
N GLU A 84 -0.48 -4.33 -11.58
CA GLU A 84 0.06 -5.65 -11.89
C GLU A 84 1.59 -5.65 -11.85
N ALA A 85 2.23 -4.71 -12.53
CA ALA A 85 3.68 -4.56 -12.55
C ALA A 85 4.24 -4.22 -11.16
N ALA A 86 3.62 -3.29 -10.44
CA ALA A 86 4.06 -2.89 -9.10
C ALA A 86 3.97 -4.05 -8.11
N CYS A 87 2.87 -4.82 -8.12
CA CYS A 87 2.74 -5.99 -7.26
C CYS A 87 3.72 -7.11 -7.62
N ALA A 88 4.01 -7.31 -8.92
CA ALA A 88 5.05 -8.25 -9.35
C ALA A 88 6.44 -7.83 -8.86
N LEU A 89 6.79 -6.55 -8.98
CA LEU A 89 8.07 -6.02 -8.51
C LEU A 89 8.22 -6.14 -6.98
N ILE A 90 7.17 -5.84 -6.21
CA ILE A 90 7.14 -6.04 -4.76
C ILE A 90 7.38 -7.51 -4.42
N GLY A 91 6.70 -8.42 -5.13
CA GLY A 91 6.88 -9.86 -4.94
C GLY A 91 8.30 -10.32 -5.24
N VAL A 92 8.87 -9.93 -6.37
CA VAL A 92 10.28 -10.23 -6.73
C VAL A 92 11.23 -9.69 -5.69
N TRP A 93 11.05 -8.43 -5.29
CA TRP A 93 11.88 -7.82 -4.24
C TRP A 93 11.82 -8.64 -2.95
N ALA A 94 10.63 -8.96 -2.48
CA ALA A 94 10.43 -9.75 -1.26
C ALA A 94 11.12 -11.13 -1.36
N ALA A 95 10.98 -11.83 -2.49
CA ALA A 95 11.60 -13.13 -2.72
C ALA A 95 13.12 -13.10 -2.71
N LEU A 96 13.73 -12.00 -3.17
CA LEU A 96 15.19 -11.88 -3.29
C LEU A 96 15.86 -11.25 -2.06
N SER A 97 15.12 -10.44 -1.27
CA SER A 97 15.69 -9.69 -0.16
C SER A 97 15.49 -10.35 1.20
N GLN A 98 14.53 -11.25 1.35
CA GLN A 98 14.18 -11.81 2.65
C GLN A 98 14.89 -13.15 2.93
N PRO A 99 15.29 -13.41 4.19
CA PRO A 99 16.09 -14.59 4.55
C PRO A 99 15.30 -15.90 4.56
N SER A 100 13.97 -15.83 4.67
CA SER A 100 13.09 -17.01 4.74
C SER A 100 11.84 -16.83 3.87
N LEU A 101 11.23 -17.96 3.50
CA LEU A 101 9.97 -17.94 2.73
C LEU A 101 8.84 -17.22 3.50
N ALA A 102 8.75 -17.44 4.80
CA ALA A 102 7.74 -16.75 5.62
C ALA A 102 7.94 -15.23 5.62
N ALA A 103 9.18 -14.77 5.78
CA ALA A 103 9.51 -13.35 5.70
C ALA A 103 9.22 -12.77 4.29
N ALA A 104 9.55 -13.51 3.22
CA ALA A 104 9.25 -13.09 1.86
C ALA A 104 7.74 -12.95 1.61
N VAL A 105 6.94 -13.92 2.04
CA VAL A 105 5.48 -13.88 1.91
C VAL A 105 4.90 -12.69 2.66
N LEU A 106 5.28 -12.51 3.94
CA LEU A 106 4.75 -11.42 4.76
C LEU A 106 5.20 -10.05 4.24
N THR A 107 6.45 -9.91 3.78
CA THR A 107 6.93 -8.67 3.14
C THR A 107 6.15 -8.35 1.85
N ALA A 108 5.87 -9.35 1.01
CA ALA A 108 5.06 -9.16 -0.19
C ALA A 108 3.62 -8.72 0.18
N VAL A 109 3.00 -9.38 1.16
CA VAL A 109 1.67 -9.03 1.67
C VAL A 109 1.65 -7.61 2.21
N LEU A 110 2.64 -7.21 3.02
CA LEU A 110 2.78 -5.83 3.49
C LEU A 110 2.83 -4.84 2.32
N GLY A 111 3.72 -5.06 1.36
CA GLY A 111 3.89 -4.16 0.22
C GLY A 111 2.63 -4.04 -0.64
N TRP A 112 1.92 -5.15 -0.89
CA TRP A 112 0.66 -5.13 -1.63
C TRP A 112 -0.46 -4.39 -0.90
N GLN A 113 -0.58 -4.56 0.42
CA GLN A 113 -1.55 -3.82 1.23
C GLN A 113 -1.23 -2.32 1.25
N LEU A 114 0.03 -1.95 1.46
CA LEU A 114 0.46 -0.55 1.47
C LEU A 114 0.29 0.12 0.09
N LEU A 115 0.55 -0.61 -1.01
CA LEU A 115 0.30 -0.10 -2.36
C LEU A 115 -1.19 0.21 -2.57
N LEU A 116 -2.09 -0.70 -2.19
CA LEU A 116 -3.53 -0.47 -2.32
C LEU A 116 -3.99 0.73 -1.47
N ILE A 117 -3.52 0.81 -0.22
CA ILE A 117 -3.80 1.94 0.68
C ILE A 117 -3.32 3.25 0.06
N ALA A 118 -2.08 3.28 -0.45
CA ALA A 118 -1.52 4.48 -1.06
C ALA A 118 -2.28 4.93 -2.31
N VAL A 119 -2.74 4.00 -3.15
CA VAL A 119 -3.53 4.33 -4.34
C VAL A 119 -4.90 4.88 -3.96
N ILE A 120 -5.60 4.26 -3.01
CA ILE A 120 -6.93 4.70 -2.60
C ILE A 120 -6.86 6.04 -1.88
N ASP A 121 -5.94 6.22 -0.93
CA ASP A 121 -5.77 7.48 -0.22
C ASP A 121 -5.33 8.61 -1.15
N GLY A 122 -4.39 8.31 -2.06
CA GLY A 122 -3.88 9.29 -3.02
C GLY A 122 -4.94 9.86 -3.97
N GLU A 123 -5.98 9.10 -4.26
CA GLU A 123 -7.04 9.49 -5.19
C GLU A 123 -8.31 9.98 -4.48
N ASN A 124 -8.64 9.41 -3.33
CA ASN A 124 -9.92 9.62 -2.69
C ASN A 124 -9.81 10.35 -1.34
N PHE A 125 -8.60 10.54 -0.81
CA PHE A 125 -8.36 11.10 0.54
C PHE A 125 -9.15 10.33 1.62
N TRP A 126 -9.20 9.01 1.48
CA TRP A 126 -10.02 8.14 2.29
C TRP A 126 -9.32 6.82 2.61
N LEU A 127 -9.26 6.51 3.88
CA LEU A 127 -8.66 5.29 4.43
C LEU A 127 -9.73 4.49 5.19
N PRO A 128 -10.34 3.47 4.56
CA PRO A 128 -11.34 2.65 5.23
C PRO A 128 -10.70 1.62 6.16
N ASP A 129 -11.40 1.31 7.25
CA ASP A 129 -11.00 0.29 8.23
C ASP A 129 -10.84 -1.09 7.59
N SER A 130 -11.57 -1.36 6.50
CA SER A 130 -11.45 -2.62 5.74
C SER A 130 -10.08 -2.84 5.10
N LEU A 131 -9.24 -1.81 5.00
CA LEU A 131 -7.85 -1.90 4.53
C LEU A 131 -6.84 -1.80 5.68
N THR A 132 -7.08 -0.92 6.64
CA THR A 132 -6.13 -0.67 7.74
C THR A 132 -6.17 -1.76 8.80
N LEU A 133 -7.34 -2.34 9.10
CA LEU A 133 -7.45 -3.45 10.06
C LEU A 133 -6.78 -4.75 9.58
N PRO A 134 -6.94 -5.20 8.31
CA PRO A 134 -6.15 -6.33 7.80
C PRO A 134 -4.64 -6.08 7.86
N LEU A 135 -4.18 -4.85 7.59
CA LEU A 135 -2.78 -4.48 7.70
C LEU A 135 -2.29 -4.60 9.16
N LEU A 136 -3.09 -4.16 10.13
CA LEU A 136 -2.79 -4.32 11.56
C LEU A 136 -2.73 -5.81 11.94
N ALA A 137 -3.70 -6.60 11.50
CA ALA A 137 -3.75 -8.03 11.80
C ALA A 137 -2.56 -8.79 11.21
N THR A 138 -2.17 -8.48 9.95
CA THR A 138 -0.98 -9.10 9.34
C THR A 138 0.32 -8.66 10.01
N GLY A 139 0.40 -7.44 10.58
CA GLY A 139 1.55 -7.00 11.40
C GLY A 139 1.69 -7.79 12.70
N LEU A 140 0.60 -7.98 13.42
CA LEU A 140 0.60 -8.83 14.61
C LEU A 140 0.91 -10.31 14.29
N LEU A 141 0.42 -10.81 13.15
CA LEU A 141 0.77 -12.14 12.66
C LEU A 141 2.26 -12.25 12.32
N ALA A 142 2.84 -11.23 11.69
CA ALA A 142 4.28 -11.17 11.42
C ALA A 142 5.11 -11.24 12.70
N ALA A 143 4.69 -10.54 13.76
CA ALA A 143 5.34 -10.59 15.07
C ALA A 143 5.30 -11.98 15.75
N ILE A 144 4.33 -12.82 15.36
CA ILE A 144 4.23 -14.22 15.86
C ILE A 144 5.10 -15.16 15.03
N LEU A 145 5.18 -14.93 13.71
CA LEU A 145 5.78 -15.88 12.77
C LEU A 145 7.25 -15.58 12.44
N LEU A 146 7.71 -14.35 12.66
CA LEU A 146 9.06 -13.91 12.32
C LEU A 146 9.87 -13.58 13.57
N GLU A 147 11.18 -13.84 13.48
CA GLU A 147 12.15 -13.41 14.47
C GLU A 147 12.59 -11.96 14.17
N GLY A 148 11.94 -11.00 14.75
CA GLY A 148 12.29 -9.59 14.51
C GLY A 148 11.70 -8.70 15.59
N VAL A 149 10.39 -8.47 15.50
CA VAL A 149 9.65 -7.68 16.47
C VAL A 149 8.87 -8.63 17.37
N ALA A 150 9.14 -8.61 18.67
CA ALA A 150 8.39 -9.45 19.62
C ALA A 150 6.91 -8.99 19.69
N LEU A 151 5.99 -9.94 19.89
CA LEU A 151 4.55 -9.65 19.95
C LEU A 151 4.19 -8.55 20.96
N PRO A 152 4.77 -8.47 22.17
CA PRO A 152 4.52 -7.33 23.07
C PRO A 152 4.95 -5.98 22.49
N GLU A 153 6.08 -5.93 21.78
CA GLU A 153 6.57 -4.70 21.13
C GLU A 153 5.67 -4.28 19.97
N ALA A 154 5.18 -5.24 19.18
CA ALA A 154 4.21 -5.00 18.12
C ALA A 154 2.88 -4.46 18.69
N ALA A 155 2.40 -5.05 19.79
CA ALA A 155 1.17 -4.60 20.45
C ALA A 155 1.33 -3.20 21.07
N ILE A 156 2.46 -2.92 21.72
CA ILE A 156 2.79 -1.58 22.24
C ILE A 156 2.90 -0.60 21.07
N GLY A 157 3.59 -0.99 19.98
CA GLY A 157 3.72 -0.19 18.77
C GLY A 157 2.37 0.19 18.16
N ALA A 158 1.45 -0.78 18.08
CA ALA A 158 0.09 -0.54 17.62
C ALA A 158 -0.65 0.46 18.53
N GLY A 159 -0.62 0.26 19.84
CA GLY A 159 -1.28 1.14 20.81
C GLY A 159 -0.70 2.56 20.81
N VAL A 160 0.62 2.70 20.82
CA VAL A 160 1.32 3.99 20.80
C VAL A 160 1.10 4.70 19.47
N GLY A 161 1.19 3.98 18.34
CA GLY A 161 0.94 4.54 17.00
C GLY A 161 -0.47 5.10 16.87
N PHE A 162 -1.48 4.34 17.31
CA PHE A 162 -2.86 4.83 17.36
C PHE A 162 -2.99 6.08 18.23
N ALA A 163 -2.53 5.99 19.48
CA ALA A 163 -2.69 7.06 20.46
C ALA A 163 -2.00 8.35 20.01
N ALA A 164 -0.81 8.27 19.40
CA ALA A 164 -0.06 9.43 18.94
C ALA A 164 -0.85 10.28 17.94
N LEU A 165 -1.31 9.68 16.82
CA LEU A 165 -2.06 10.45 15.82
C LEU A 165 -3.48 10.79 16.27
N TRP A 166 -4.13 9.93 17.04
CA TRP A 166 -5.45 10.24 17.60
C TRP A 166 -5.39 11.46 18.55
N LEU A 167 -4.38 11.52 19.43
CA LEU A 167 -4.19 12.67 20.32
C LEU A 167 -3.88 13.96 19.55
N VAL A 168 -2.99 13.88 18.53
CA VAL A 168 -2.66 15.02 17.67
C VAL A 168 -3.92 15.50 16.93
N GLY A 169 -4.69 14.60 16.31
CA GLY A 169 -5.93 14.95 15.61
C GLY A 169 -6.96 15.59 16.54
N ARG A 170 -7.13 15.03 17.75
CA ARG A 170 -8.05 15.56 18.76
C ARG A 170 -7.61 16.92 19.31
N ALA A 171 -6.32 17.10 19.56
CA ALA A 171 -5.75 18.40 19.98
C ALA A 171 -5.94 19.45 18.89
N TYR A 172 -5.64 19.12 17.64
CA TYR A 172 -5.82 20.02 16.50
C TYR A 172 -7.29 20.45 16.34
N LYS A 173 -8.23 19.48 16.42
CA LYS A 173 -9.67 19.76 16.34
C LYS A 173 -10.13 20.71 17.46
N ARG A 174 -9.60 20.52 18.70
CA ARG A 174 -9.91 21.41 19.83
C ARG A 174 -9.37 22.83 19.65
N LEU A 175 -8.15 22.96 19.09
CA LEU A 175 -7.48 24.26 18.96
C LEU A 175 -7.95 25.03 17.72
N ARG A 176 -8.25 24.35 16.62
CA ARG A 176 -8.58 24.97 15.33
C ARG A 176 -10.06 24.85 14.94
N GLY A 177 -10.86 24.11 15.67
CA GLY A 177 -12.29 23.89 15.40
C GLY A 177 -12.59 23.06 14.14
N ARG A 178 -11.57 22.53 13.45
CA ARG A 178 -11.70 21.74 12.23
C ARG A 178 -10.87 20.46 12.31
N GLU A 179 -11.27 19.45 11.54
CA GLU A 179 -10.50 18.22 11.42
C GLU A 179 -9.29 18.46 10.51
N GLY A 180 -8.11 18.14 11.02
CA GLY A 180 -6.85 18.30 10.30
C GLY A 180 -6.18 16.97 9.91
N LEU A 181 -6.70 15.86 10.42
CA LEU A 181 -6.16 14.51 10.19
C LEU A 181 -7.31 13.58 9.77
N GLY A 182 -7.06 12.68 8.84
CA GLY A 182 -8.03 11.66 8.43
C GLY A 182 -8.31 10.66 9.55
N GLY A 183 -9.57 10.19 9.65
CA GLY A 183 -9.96 9.23 10.69
C GLY A 183 -9.22 7.89 10.61
N GLY A 184 -8.76 7.48 9.43
CA GLY A 184 -8.01 6.24 9.20
C GLY A 184 -6.51 6.33 9.49
N ASP A 185 -5.93 7.54 9.52
CA ASP A 185 -4.48 7.71 9.74
C ASP A 185 -3.98 7.15 11.08
N PRO A 186 -4.70 7.32 12.22
CA PRO A 186 -4.32 6.70 13.49
C PRO A 186 -4.28 5.17 13.41
N ILE A 187 -5.22 4.54 12.69
CA ILE A 187 -5.27 3.09 12.54
C ILE A 187 -4.14 2.63 11.61
N LEU A 188 -3.83 3.40 10.57
CA LEU A 188 -2.71 3.10 9.67
C LEU A 188 -1.36 3.17 10.41
N LEU A 189 -1.15 4.18 11.27
CA LEU A 189 0.08 4.25 12.08
C LEU A 189 0.11 3.14 13.14
N ALA A 190 -1.04 2.76 13.71
CA ALA A 190 -1.13 1.57 14.58
C ALA A 190 -0.70 0.31 13.85
N ALA A 191 -1.19 0.12 12.61
CA ALA A 191 -0.77 -1.00 11.77
C ALA A 191 0.74 -0.95 11.49
N GLY A 192 1.30 0.21 11.16
CA GLY A 192 2.74 0.40 11.03
C GLY A 192 3.50 -0.02 12.29
N GLY A 193 3.03 0.41 13.46
CA GLY A 193 3.61 0.03 14.76
C GLY A 193 3.55 -1.46 15.05
N ALA A 194 2.51 -2.16 14.57
CA ALA A 194 2.42 -3.61 14.66
C ALA A 194 3.49 -4.33 13.82
N TRP A 195 3.87 -3.76 12.67
CA TRP A 195 4.90 -4.32 11.79
C TRP A 195 6.33 -4.05 12.26
N VAL A 196 6.61 -2.83 12.72
CA VAL A 196 8.00 -2.40 13.03
C VAL A 196 8.27 -2.18 14.52
N GLY A 197 7.30 -2.45 15.38
CA GLY A 197 7.40 -2.19 16.81
C GLY A 197 7.31 -0.69 17.14
N TRP A 198 7.28 -0.38 18.44
CA TRP A 198 7.17 1.00 18.92
C TRP A 198 8.42 1.84 18.62
N ILE A 199 9.60 1.21 18.56
CA ILE A 199 10.88 1.87 18.24
C ILE A 199 10.90 2.36 16.79
N GLY A 200 10.22 1.68 15.88
CA GLY A 200 10.12 2.08 14.47
C GLY A 200 9.17 3.25 14.19
N LEU A 201 8.26 3.58 15.11
CA LEU A 201 7.26 4.64 14.88
C LEU A 201 7.85 6.03 14.55
N PRO A 202 8.90 6.51 15.24
CA PRO A 202 9.55 7.77 14.88
C PRO A 202 10.08 7.76 13.43
N SER A 203 10.64 6.63 13.00
CA SER A 203 11.18 6.47 11.64
C SER A 203 10.08 6.54 10.57
N ILE A 204 8.94 5.89 10.81
CA ILE A 204 7.76 6.02 9.94
C ILE A 204 7.38 7.49 9.77
N LEU A 205 7.28 8.22 10.87
CA LEU A 205 6.87 9.63 10.85
C LEU A 205 7.91 10.52 10.16
N VAL A 206 9.21 10.27 10.36
CA VAL A 206 10.29 11.00 9.68
C VAL A 206 10.24 10.76 8.17
N TRP A 207 10.12 9.51 7.73
CA TRP A 207 9.97 9.18 6.31
C TRP A 207 8.71 9.79 5.70
N ALA A 208 7.58 9.69 6.40
CA ALA A 208 6.32 10.28 5.95
C ALA A 208 6.40 11.81 5.84
N ALA A 209 6.98 12.47 6.85
CA ALA A 209 7.15 13.92 6.87
C ALA A 209 8.10 14.40 5.77
N THR A 210 9.23 13.73 5.57
CA THR A 210 10.19 14.09 4.50
C THR A 210 9.60 13.91 3.12
N ALA A 211 8.86 12.82 2.88
CA ALA A 211 8.17 12.59 1.61
C ALA A 211 7.08 13.65 1.36
N GLY A 212 6.24 13.92 2.36
CA GLY A 212 5.20 14.95 2.26
C GLY A 212 5.78 16.35 2.02
N LEU A 213 6.82 16.72 2.76
CA LEU A 213 7.49 18.00 2.60
C LEU A 213 8.16 18.13 1.22
N SER A 214 8.76 17.05 0.71
CA SER A 214 9.35 17.02 -0.64
C SER A 214 8.31 17.31 -1.73
N VAL A 215 7.09 16.77 -1.61
CA VAL A 215 5.98 17.05 -2.54
C VAL A 215 5.54 18.51 -2.44
N VAL A 216 5.40 19.05 -1.23
CA VAL A 216 5.06 20.48 -1.02
C VAL A 216 6.12 21.39 -1.64
N LEU A 217 7.39 21.10 -1.38
CA LEU A 217 8.52 21.87 -1.92
C LEU A 217 8.56 21.81 -3.44
N ALA A 218 8.38 20.63 -4.04
CA ALA A 218 8.34 20.46 -5.49
C ALA A 218 7.19 21.26 -6.12
N ARG A 219 6.01 21.30 -5.48
CA ARG A 219 4.88 22.12 -5.94
C ARG A 219 5.22 23.62 -5.86
N ALA A 220 5.82 24.07 -4.75
CA ALA A 220 6.21 25.47 -4.56
C ALA A 220 7.26 25.90 -5.60
N LEU A 221 8.28 25.06 -5.85
CA LEU A 221 9.32 25.32 -6.86
C LEU A 221 8.78 25.33 -8.30
N SER A 222 7.70 24.58 -8.55
CA SER A 222 7.01 24.57 -9.86
C SER A 222 6.08 25.78 -10.06
N GLY A 223 6.13 26.78 -9.20
CA GLY A 223 5.33 28.01 -9.29
C GLY A 223 3.84 27.82 -8.94
N ARG A 224 3.44 26.68 -8.42
CA ARG A 224 2.07 26.45 -7.95
C ARG A 224 1.90 27.12 -6.58
N ARG A 225 0.84 27.88 -6.41
CA ARG A 225 0.51 28.44 -5.09
C ARG A 225 0.18 27.27 -4.14
N VAL A 226 0.98 27.14 -3.09
CA VAL A 226 0.72 26.19 -2.02
C VAL A 226 -0.07 26.91 -0.94
N SER A 227 -1.30 26.50 -0.71
CA SER A 227 -2.15 26.99 0.37
C SER A 227 -2.09 26.05 1.57
N GLY A 228 -2.17 26.57 2.79
CA GLY A 228 -2.31 25.76 4.00
C GLY A 228 -3.66 25.00 4.09
N GLU A 229 -4.52 25.15 3.09
CA GLU A 229 -5.80 24.44 2.93
C GLU A 229 -5.72 23.29 1.93
N ASP A 230 -4.60 23.18 1.19
CA ASP A 230 -4.41 22.08 0.24
C ASP A 230 -4.37 20.75 0.99
N ARG A 231 -5.29 19.86 0.65
CA ARG A 231 -5.30 18.51 1.21
C ARG A 231 -4.15 17.71 0.62
N LEU A 232 -3.39 17.07 1.49
CA LEU A 232 -2.36 16.10 1.12
C LEU A 232 -2.83 14.71 1.58
N PRO A 233 -2.69 13.69 0.74
CA PRO A 233 -3.03 12.32 1.13
C PRO A 233 -1.97 11.81 2.13
N PHE A 234 -2.22 11.99 3.42
CA PHE A 234 -1.24 11.66 4.46
C PHE A 234 -0.99 10.15 4.57
N GLY A 235 -2.01 9.35 4.28
CA GLY A 235 -1.89 7.89 4.25
C GLY A 235 -0.89 7.38 3.22
N VAL A 236 -0.74 8.06 2.06
CA VAL A 236 0.30 7.73 1.06
C VAL A 236 1.69 7.85 1.68
N PHE A 237 1.94 8.94 2.42
CA PHE A 237 3.25 9.17 3.03
C PHE A 237 3.50 8.24 4.22
N LEU A 238 2.46 7.94 5.01
CA LEU A 238 2.55 6.93 6.07
C LEU A 238 2.84 5.54 5.50
N ALA A 239 2.16 5.14 4.42
CA ALA A 239 2.41 3.86 3.75
C ALA A 239 3.86 3.74 3.27
N LEU A 240 4.39 4.81 2.66
CA LEU A 240 5.81 4.88 2.28
C LEU A 240 6.72 4.80 3.50
N GLY A 241 6.40 5.51 4.58
CA GLY A 241 7.18 5.49 5.82
C GLY A 241 7.22 4.10 6.46
N ILE A 242 6.09 3.40 6.50
CA ILE A 242 6.00 2.01 6.98
C ILE A 242 6.88 1.10 6.11
N TRP A 243 6.75 1.20 4.79
CA TRP A 243 7.53 0.39 3.86
C TRP A 243 9.03 0.58 4.02
N LEU A 244 9.50 1.84 4.06
CA LEU A 244 10.92 2.15 4.20
C LEU A 244 11.46 1.72 5.57
N THR A 245 10.68 1.91 6.65
CA THR A 245 11.09 1.47 7.98
C THR A 245 11.16 -0.06 8.09
N TRP A 246 10.25 -0.78 7.42
CA TRP A 246 10.31 -2.25 7.33
C TRP A 246 11.56 -2.75 6.60
N LEU A 247 11.93 -2.09 5.49
CA LEU A 247 13.06 -2.52 4.66
C LEU A 247 14.42 -2.18 5.24
N PHE A 248 14.55 -1.02 5.86
CA PHE A 248 15.85 -0.47 6.30
C PHE A 248 16.04 -0.45 7.82
N GLY A 249 15.00 -0.84 8.56
CA GLY A 249 14.99 -0.75 10.02
C GLY A 249 14.74 0.68 10.54
N PRO A 250 14.69 0.83 11.87
CA PRO A 250 14.55 2.11 12.54
C PRO A 250 15.77 3.01 12.31
N LEU A 251 15.53 4.30 12.00
CA LEU A 251 16.59 5.28 11.80
C LEU A 251 17.40 5.48 13.08
N GLY A 252 18.74 5.47 12.95
CA GLY A 252 19.66 5.72 14.07
C GLY A 252 19.99 4.49 14.92
N LEU A 253 19.46 3.33 14.59
CA LEU A 253 19.88 2.07 15.18
C LEU A 253 20.68 1.25 14.13
N PRO A 254 21.79 0.64 14.51
CA PRO A 254 22.44 -0.34 13.63
C PRO A 254 21.49 -1.50 13.39
N GLY A 255 21.27 -1.82 12.11
CA GLY A 255 20.46 -2.96 11.67
C GLY A 255 21.18 -4.31 11.93
#